data_a3239c75226d999063eb28dbedfa3835
#
_entry.id   a3239c75226d999063eb28dbedfa3835
#
_cell.length_a   1.000
_cell.length_b   1.000
_cell.length_c   1.000
_cell.angle_alpha   90.00
_cell.angle_beta   90.00
_cell.angle_gamma   90.00
#
_symmetry.space_group_name_H-M   'P 1'
#
loop_
_entity.id
_entity.type
_entity.pdbx_description
1 polymer ?
#
loop_
_entity_poly.entity_id
_entity_poly.type
_entity_poly.pdbx_seq_one_letter_code
_entity_poly.pdbx_strand_id
1 'polypeptide(L)'
;MTDVTFEILHRVADAFARRDVDGIVNSFAEDGEFRNARGPDYWGQSFKGKAAIRSYFEPLFANTGDVKWVHTNEFICGDRAVTEWHRTATLRTGERQEWLGCDLYTFRRGLIVMKDTYIKVVV
;
A
#
# COMPACT_ATOMS: atom_id res chain seq x y z
N MET A 1 2.53 22.15 10.81
CA MET A 1 3.00 20.77 10.73
C MET A 1 2.83 20.23 9.33
N THR A 2 3.84 19.59 8.81
CA THR A 2 3.82 18.97 7.49
C THR A 2 2.99 17.69 7.55
N ASP A 3 2.10 17.48 6.57
CA ASP A 3 1.26 16.28 6.55
C ASP A 3 2.04 15.03 6.18
N VAL A 4 3.05 15.15 5.33
CA VAL A 4 3.88 14.03 4.91
C VAL A 4 5.32 14.46 4.65
N THR A 5 6.26 13.55 4.94
CA THR A 5 7.69 13.71 4.66
C THR A 5 8.21 12.45 4.01
N PHE A 6 9.40 12.50 3.40
CA PHE A 6 10.04 11.29 2.87
C PHE A 6 10.33 10.27 3.98
N GLU A 7 10.64 10.73 5.18
CA GLU A 7 10.83 9.84 6.33
C GLU A 7 9.56 9.05 6.64
N ILE A 8 8.38 9.71 6.59
CA ILE A 8 7.09 9.04 6.78
C ILE A 8 6.84 8.02 5.67
N LEU A 9 7.09 8.40 4.40
CA LEU A 9 6.92 7.49 3.27
C LEU A 9 7.82 6.25 3.41
N HIS A 10 9.07 6.44 3.82
CA HIS A 10 10.01 5.33 3.99
C HIS A 10 9.60 4.41 5.13
N ARG A 11 9.03 4.95 6.20
CA ARG A 11 8.52 4.16 7.31
C ARG A 11 7.33 3.31 6.89
N VAL A 12 6.42 3.88 6.09
CA VAL A 12 5.29 3.13 5.52
C VAL A 12 5.80 2.01 4.60
N ALA A 13 6.72 2.33 3.69
CA ALA A 13 7.31 1.36 2.77
C ALA A 13 7.98 0.21 3.52
N ASP A 14 8.69 0.53 4.60
CA ASP A 14 9.37 -0.48 5.42
C ASP A 14 8.36 -1.42 6.09
N ALA A 15 7.24 -0.91 6.58
CA ALA A 15 6.19 -1.74 7.17
C ALA A 15 5.64 -2.75 6.16
N PHE A 16 5.41 -2.31 4.91
CA PHE A 16 4.98 -3.20 3.84
C PHE A 16 6.07 -4.22 3.48
N ALA A 17 7.31 -3.80 3.37
CA ALA A 17 8.43 -4.68 3.02
C ALA A 17 8.62 -5.79 4.07
N ARG A 18 8.41 -5.47 5.34
CA ARG A 18 8.50 -6.46 6.43
C ARG A 18 7.21 -7.23 6.66
N ARG A 19 6.16 -6.91 5.91
CA ARG A 19 4.82 -7.49 6.09
C ARG A 19 4.32 -7.32 7.54
N ASP A 20 4.60 -6.15 8.10
CA ASP A 20 4.22 -5.79 9.46
C ASP A 20 2.80 -5.22 9.45
N VAL A 21 1.81 -6.07 9.64
CA VAL A 21 0.40 -5.68 9.57
C VAL A 21 0.07 -4.60 10.58
N ASP A 22 0.57 -4.72 11.80
CA ASP A 22 0.34 -3.69 12.83
C ASP A 22 0.94 -2.35 12.42
N GLY A 23 2.16 -2.36 11.90
CA GLY A 23 2.82 -1.16 11.40
C GLY A 23 2.06 -0.52 10.23
N ILE A 24 1.56 -1.34 9.31
CA ILE A 24 0.75 -0.88 8.18
C ILE A 24 -0.54 -0.23 8.69
N VAL A 25 -1.29 -0.92 9.52
CA VAL A 25 -2.57 -0.42 10.06
C VAL A 25 -2.36 0.86 10.85
N ASN A 26 -1.31 0.92 11.66
CA ASN A 26 -0.99 2.09 12.46
C ASN A 26 -0.50 3.28 11.64
N SER A 27 -0.15 3.06 10.37
CA SER A 27 0.20 4.15 9.44
C SER A 27 -1.04 4.89 8.93
N PHE A 28 -2.22 4.32 9.09
CA PHE A 28 -3.48 4.93 8.64
C PHE A 28 -4.13 5.73 9.76
N ALA A 29 -4.83 6.81 9.38
CA ALA A 29 -5.75 7.50 10.27
C ALA A 29 -6.93 6.58 10.62
N GLU A 30 -7.64 6.89 11.70
CA GLU A 30 -8.81 6.08 12.11
C GLU A 30 -9.86 5.99 11.00
N ASP A 31 -10.05 7.07 10.24
CA ASP A 31 -10.96 7.15 9.11
C ASP A 31 -10.26 6.87 7.77
N GLY A 32 -9.07 6.29 7.80
CA GLY A 32 -8.29 6.03 6.60
C GLY A 32 -8.94 5.02 5.69
N GLU A 33 -8.62 5.14 4.40
CA GLU A 33 -9.16 4.27 3.36
C GLU A 33 -8.03 3.71 2.50
N PHE A 34 -8.10 2.41 2.22
CA PHE A 34 -7.26 1.77 1.22
C PHE A 34 -8.13 1.35 0.04
N ARG A 35 -7.75 1.77 -1.17
CA ARG A 35 -8.35 1.29 -2.41
C ARG A 35 -7.39 0.37 -3.11
N ASN A 36 -7.79 -0.91 -3.20
CA ASN A 36 -7.01 -1.90 -3.93
C ASN A 36 -7.15 -1.67 -5.43
N ALA A 37 -6.10 -1.98 -6.18
CA ALA A 37 -6.12 -1.89 -7.64
C ALA A 37 -7.11 -2.84 -8.29
N ARG A 38 -7.41 -3.94 -7.62
CA ARG A 38 -8.35 -4.97 -8.09
C ARG A 38 -9.63 -4.91 -7.29
N GLY A 39 -10.74 -5.17 -7.96
CA GLY A 39 -12.03 -5.21 -7.30
C GLY A 39 -13.16 -5.30 -8.30
N PRO A 40 -14.39 -5.37 -7.81
CA PRO A 40 -15.56 -5.49 -8.68
C PRO A 40 -15.91 -4.20 -9.40
N ASP A 41 -15.41 -3.07 -8.93
CA ASP A 41 -15.72 -1.76 -9.51
C ASP A 41 -14.57 -1.25 -10.40
N TYR A 42 -14.86 -0.31 -11.29
CA TYR A 42 -13.85 0.24 -12.19
C TYR A 42 -12.71 0.95 -11.44
N TRP A 43 -12.97 1.39 -10.22
CA TRP A 43 -11.97 2.05 -9.36
C TRP A 43 -11.33 1.10 -8.34
N GLY A 44 -11.64 -0.21 -8.40
CA GLY A 44 -11.10 -1.22 -7.52
C GLY A 44 -12.04 -1.60 -6.40
N GLN A 45 -11.49 -1.74 -5.18
CA GLN A 45 -12.28 -2.09 -3.99
C GLN A 45 -11.78 -1.27 -2.80
N SER A 46 -12.71 -0.71 -2.05
CA SER A 46 -12.40 0.13 -0.90
C SER A 46 -12.45 -0.65 0.42
N PHE A 47 -11.48 -0.37 1.28
CA PHE A 47 -11.43 -0.84 2.66
C PHE A 47 -11.33 0.39 3.56
N LYS A 48 -12.39 0.71 4.27
CA LYS A 48 -12.49 1.91 5.11
C LYS A 48 -12.30 1.55 6.58
N GLY A 49 -11.38 2.26 7.24
CA GLY A 49 -11.08 2.08 8.65
C GLY A 49 -10.07 0.97 8.90
N LYS A 50 -9.43 1.04 10.05
CA LYS A 50 -8.31 0.14 10.39
C LYS A 50 -8.71 -1.33 10.42
N ALA A 51 -9.91 -1.66 10.90
CA ALA A 51 -10.36 -3.04 10.97
C ALA A 51 -10.51 -3.66 9.57
N ALA A 52 -11.10 -2.91 8.63
CA ALA A 52 -11.27 -3.38 7.25
C ALA A 52 -9.92 -3.51 6.55
N ILE A 53 -9.02 -2.56 6.77
CA ILE A 53 -7.67 -2.59 6.19
C ILE A 53 -6.90 -3.81 6.70
N ARG A 54 -6.96 -4.08 8.00
CA ARG A 54 -6.34 -5.26 8.60
C ARG A 54 -6.91 -6.54 7.99
N SER A 55 -8.24 -6.61 7.82
CA SER A 55 -8.91 -7.80 7.29
C SER A 55 -8.45 -8.14 5.86
N TYR A 56 -7.95 -7.15 5.12
CA TYR A 56 -7.38 -7.37 3.79
C TYR A 56 -5.93 -7.85 3.86
N PHE A 57 -5.07 -7.14 4.58
CA PHE A 57 -3.63 -7.41 4.55
C PHE A 57 -3.23 -8.66 5.34
N GLU A 58 -3.91 -8.96 6.43
CA GLU A 58 -3.56 -10.08 7.30
C GLU A 58 -3.60 -11.42 6.55
N PRO A 59 -4.72 -11.80 5.88
CA PRO A 59 -4.73 -13.05 5.12
C PRO A 59 -3.85 -12.99 3.87
N LEU A 60 -3.72 -11.83 3.23
CA LEU A 60 -2.85 -11.68 2.07
C LEU A 60 -1.42 -12.06 2.40
N PHE A 61 -0.87 -11.51 3.48
CA PHE A 61 0.51 -11.77 3.85
C PHE A 61 0.70 -13.18 4.43
N ALA A 62 -0.33 -13.75 5.06
CA ALA A 62 -0.29 -15.14 5.50
C ALA A 62 -0.17 -16.11 4.32
N ASN A 63 -0.73 -15.75 3.16
CA ASN A 63 -0.73 -16.59 1.95
C ASN A 63 0.42 -16.27 0.99
N THR A 64 1.19 -15.22 1.24
CA THR A 64 2.33 -14.85 0.39
C THR A 64 3.59 -15.52 0.90
N GLY A 65 4.27 -16.29 0.05
CA GLY A 65 5.50 -16.97 0.43
C GLY A 65 6.67 -15.99 0.52
N ASP A 66 6.90 -15.24 -0.55
CA ASP A 66 8.00 -14.28 -0.66
C ASP A 66 7.50 -13.06 -1.41
N VAL A 67 7.89 -11.87 -0.96
CA VAL A 67 7.51 -10.62 -1.60
C VAL A 67 8.64 -9.61 -1.47
N LYS A 68 8.87 -8.86 -2.57
CA LYS A 68 9.88 -7.81 -2.60
C LYS A 68 9.30 -6.60 -3.32
N TRP A 69 9.36 -5.43 -2.69
CA TRP A 69 9.05 -4.14 -3.30
C TRP A 69 10.34 -3.35 -3.47
N VAL A 70 10.57 -2.86 -4.68
CA VAL A 70 11.64 -1.91 -4.97
C VAL A 70 10.97 -0.60 -5.35
N HIS A 71 11.11 0.41 -4.50
CA HIS A 71 10.60 1.76 -4.77
C HIS A 71 11.55 2.45 -5.74
N THR A 72 11.02 2.87 -6.89
CA THR A 72 11.82 3.45 -7.96
C THR A 72 11.75 4.97 -7.98
N ASN A 73 10.67 5.56 -7.46
CA ASN A 73 10.51 7.00 -7.44
C ASN A 73 9.47 7.43 -6.41
N GLU A 74 9.63 8.64 -5.87
CA GLU A 74 8.73 9.19 -4.86
C GLU A 74 8.59 10.68 -5.04
N PHE A 75 7.36 11.19 -4.91
CA PHE A 75 7.06 12.62 -5.04
C PHE A 75 6.16 13.04 -3.89
N ILE A 76 6.35 14.27 -3.41
CA ILE A 76 5.48 14.88 -2.41
C ILE A 76 5.02 16.24 -2.93
N CYS A 77 3.71 16.49 -2.82
CA CYS A 77 3.10 17.78 -3.15
C CYS A 77 2.04 18.09 -2.09
N GLY A 78 2.40 18.94 -1.12
CA GLY A 78 1.51 19.27 -0.02
C GLY A 78 1.18 18.06 0.84
N ASP A 79 -0.10 17.74 0.95
CA ASP A 79 -0.59 16.56 1.68
C ASP A 79 -0.65 15.30 0.83
N ARG A 80 -0.24 15.40 -0.45
CA ARG A 80 -0.30 14.29 -1.40
C ARG A 80 1.09 13.73 -1.67
N ALA A 81 1.16 12.43 -1.88
CA ALA A 81 2.41 11.78 -2.25
C ALA A 81 2.14 10.66 -3.26
N VAL A 82 3.14 10.41 -4.11
CA VAL A 82 3.12 9.29 -5.07
C VAL A 82 4.36 8.44 -4.81
N THR A 83 4.17 7.14 -4.72
CA THR A 83 5.29 6.19 -4.70
C THR A 83 5.14 5.25 -5.88
N GLU A 84 6.22 5.09 -6.65
CA GLU A 84 6.27 4.15 -7.77
C GLU A 84 7.13 2.96 -7.37
N TRP A 85 6.71 1.75 -7.73
CA TRP A 85 7.40 0.55 -7.27
C TRP A 85 7.30 -0.60 -8.26
N HIS A 86 8.26 -1.50 -8.15
CA HIS A 86 8.31 -2.79 -8.83
C HIS A 86 8.17 -3.88 -7.76
N ARG A 87 7.14 -4.69 -7.85
CA ARG A 87 6.86 -5.74 -6.88
C ARG A 87 7.01 -7.12 -7.52
N THR A 88 7.77 -7.98 -6.87
CA THR A 88 7.85 -9.40 -7.22
C THR A 88 7.40 -10.22 -6.02
N ALA A 89 6.70 -11.31 -6.28
CA ALA A 89 6.26 -12.21 -5.22
C ALA A 89 6.19 -13.64 -5.72
N THR A 90 6.37 -14.59 -4.80
CA THR A 90 6.09 -15.98 -5.03
C THR A 90 5.03 -16.40 -4.02
N LEU A 91 3.86 -16.82 -4.50
CA LEU A 91 2.79 -17.29 -3.65
C LEU A 91 3.14 -18.66 -3.07
N ARG A 92 2.44 -19.07 -2.01
CA ARG A 92 2.64 -20.39 -1.42
C ARG A 92 2.33 -21.54 -2.40
N THR A 93 1.52 -21.26 -3.42
CA THR A 93 1.24 -22.20 -4.51
C THR A 93 2.41 -22.38 -5.48
N GLY A 94 3.43 -21.52 -5.41
CA GLY A 94 4.55 -21.47 -6.34
C GLY A 94 4.34 -20.50 -7.51
N GLU A 95 3.14 -19.90 -7.63
CA GLU A 95 2.88 -18.90 -8.66
C GLU A 95 3.74 -17.67 -8.43
N ARG A 96 4.35 -17.17 -9.51
CA ARG A 96 5.14 -15.93 -9.47
C ARG A 96 4.31 -14.77 -9.97
N GLN A 97 4.46 -13.64 -9.28
CA GLN A 97 3.81 -12.38 -9.66
C GLN A 97 4.89 -11.31 -9.84
N GLU A 98 4.71 -10.49 -10.87
CA GLU A 98 5.61 -9.35 -11.11
C GLU A 98 4.78 -8.19 -11.63
N TRP A 99 4.80 -7.08 -10.90
CA TRP A 99 3.96 -5.91 -11.21
C TRP A 99 4.74 -4.62 -11.11
N LEU A 100 4.42 -3.70 -12.02
CA LEU A 100 4.73 -2.28 -11.87
C LEU A 100 3.47 -1.59 -11.37
N GLY A 101 3.63 -0.75 -10.38
CA GLY A 101 2.50 -0.03 -9.82
C GLY A 101 2.91 1.25 -9.15
N CYS A 102 1.91 1.95 -8.65
CA CYS A 102 2.11 3.15 -7.86
C CYS A 102 0.98 3.30 -6.84
N ASP A 103 1.26 4.04 -5.79
CA ASP A 103 0.27 4.43 -4.81
C ASP A 103 0.12 5.94 -4.85
N LEU A 104 -1.13 6.40 -4.89
CA LEU A 104 -1.47 7.80 -4.69
C LEU A 104 -1.95 7.94 -3.25
N TYR A 105 -1.20 8.69 -2.47
CA TYR A 105 -1.49 8.89 -1.05
C TYR A 105 -2.07 10.26 -0.78
N THR A 106 -2.97 10.33 0.19
CA THR A 106 -3.33 11.56 0.90
C THR A 106 -3.00 11.34 2.38
N PHE A 107 -2.30 12.31 2.97
CA PHE A 107 -1.90 12.26 4.38
C PHE A 107 -2.55 13.40 5.15
N ARG A 108 -2.73 13.17 6.44
CA ARG A 108 -3.13 14.19 7.40
C ARG A 108 -2.33 13.98 8.68
N ARG A 109 -1.49 14.97 9.02
CA ARG A 109 -0.64 14.93 10.21
C ARG A 109 0.19 13.66 10.33
N GLY A 110 0.77 13.22 9.21
CA GLY A 110 1.64 12.06 9.17
C GLY A 110 0.92 10.71 9.06
N LEU A 111 -0.42 10.70 9.00
CA LEU A 111 -1.20 9.47 8.87
C LEU A 111 -1.90 9.41 7.53
N ILE A 112 -2.02 8.20 6.99
CA ILE A 112 -2.64 7.97 5.69
C ILE A 112 -4.15 8.12 5.80
N VAL A 113 -4.72 9.05 5.03
CA VAL A 113 -6.17 9.21 4.86
C VAL A 113 -6.66 8.37 3.68
N MET A 114 -5.85 8.33 2.62
CA MET A 114 -6.16 7.53 1.43
C MET A 114 -4.87 6.92 0.88
N LYS A 115 -4.91 5.62 0.62
CA LYS A 115 -3.91 4.90 -0.16
C LYS A 115 -4.64 4.30 -1.36
N ASP A 116 -4.41 4.88 -2.53
CA ASP A 116 -5.06 4.46 -3.77
C ASP A 116 -4.02 3.79 -4.67
N THR A 117 -4.14 2.48 -4.84
CA THR A 117 -3.14 1.66 -5.52
C THR A 117 -3.54 1.41 -6.97
N TYR A 118 -2.59 1.65 -7.88
CA TYR A 118 -2.71 1.37 -9.31
C TYR A 118 -1.64 0.37 -9.71
N ILE A 119 -2.03 -0.60 -10.52
CA ILE A 119 -1.12 -1.64 -11.00
C ILE A 119 -1.28 -1.76 -12.51
N LYS A 120 -0.17 -1.92 -13.24
CA LYS A 120 -0.25 -2.23 -14.66
C LYS A 120 -0.80 -3.64 -14.83
N VAL A 121 -1.77 -3.78 -15.72
CA VAL A 121 -2.39 -5.08 -16.03
C VAL A 121 -1.52 -5.82 -17.04
N VAL A 122 -1.20 -7.08 -16.74
CA VAL A 122 -0.49 -7.97 -17.65
C VAL A 122 -1.50 -8.92 -18.29
N VAL A 123 -1.55 -8.95 -19.60
CA VAL A 123 -2.48 -9.80 -20.36
C VAL A 123 -1.74 -10.78 -21.26
#